data_ebb5a17b22d9b6d7dd47de2665b8aea5
#
_entry.id   ebb5a17b22d9b6d7dd47de2665b8aea5
#
_cell.length_a   1.000
_cell.length_b   1.000
_cell.length_c   1.000
_cell.angle_alpha   90.00
_cell.angle_beta   90.00
_cell.angle_gamma   90.00
#
_symmetry.space_group_name_H-M   'P 1'
#
loop_
_entity.id
_entity.type
_entity.pdbx_description
1 polymer ?
#
loop_
_entity_poly.entity_id
_entity_poly.type
_entity_poly.pdbx_seq_one_letter_code
_entity_poly.pdbx_strand_id
1 'polypeptide(L)'
;LIGTEFIPHYTFYKIDPAKLAFLIVGDEFVTADEGTGVVTLAVYGEEDLAVMQRENIQMVFHIDDEGIISEDVPLFGGSYYLESNEKVLADLSKRNLIYRVDEYTHNVAHCWRCGTRLFYAPKDAWFVNVQKIKSQLFKNNESINWFPKHFKYGRFAKSMEAAPDWNISRNRYWGSPIPVWESECGEKIVPGSIKELEELSGRKITNLHKPEIDEVEIKCPSCGKMAKRVP
;
A
#
# COMPACT_ATOMS: atom_id res chain seq x y z
N LEU A 1 -8.59 -11.20 26.59
CA LEU A 1 -8.57 -12.00 25.33
C LEU A 1 -7.24 -11.91 24.60
N ILE A 2 -6.44 -10.85 24.80
CA ILE A 2 -5.12 -10.70 24.13
C ILE A 2 -4.23 -11.92 24.43
N GLY A 3 -3.60 -12.49 23.41
CA GLY A 3 -2.81 -13.70 23.51
C GLY A 3 -3.60 -15.01 23.43
N THR A 4 -4.92 -14.94 23.24
CA THR A 4 -5.76 -16.13 23.06
C THR A 4 -5.77 -16.56 21.60
N GLU A 5 -5.60 -17.86 21.35
CA GLU A 5 -5.81 -18.46 20.03
C GLU A 5 -7.29 -18.65 19.74
N PHE A 6 -7.68 -18.54 18.49
CA PHE A 6 -9.04 -18.78 18.03
C PHE A 6 -9.08 -19.75 16.84
N ILE A 7 -10.21 -20.43 16.67
CA ILE A 7 -10.45 -21.30 15.52
C ILE A 7 -10.93 -20.41 14.36
N PRO A 8 -10.20 -20.34 13.23
CA PRO A 8 -10.60 -19.52 12.10
C PRO A 8 -11.86 -20.06 11.42
N HIS A 9 -12.62 -19.17 10.81
CA HIS A 9 -13.79 -19.58 10.02
C HIS A 9 -13.43 -20.41 8.80
N TYR A 10 -12.26 -20.15 8.21
CA TYR A 10 -11.72 -20.82 7.03
C TYR A 10 -10.22 -21.11 7.19
N THR A 11 -9.78 -22.24 6.64
CA THR A 11 -8.38 -22.69 6.65
C THR A 11 -7.89 -22.95 5.23
N PHE A 12 -8.20 -22.04 4.31
CA PHE A 12 -7.88 -22.21 2.89
C PHE A 12 -6.40 -22.06 2.58
N TYR A 13 -5.66 -21.35 3.44
CA TYR A 13 -4.27 -21.01 3.21
C TYR A 13 -3.34 -21.77 4.16
N LYS A 14 -2.18 -22.15 3.62
CA LYS A 14 -1.11 -22.70 4.44
C LYS A 14 -0.49 -21.62 5.29
N ILE A 15 -0.35 -21.89 6.58
CA ILE A 15 0.29 -20.97 7.52
C ILE A 15 1.81 -21.13 7.44
N ASP A 16 2.52 -20.00 7.30
CA ASP A 16 3.97 -19.93 7.44
C ASP A 16 4.35 -20.05 8.92
N PRO A 17 5.15 -21.04 9.33
CA PRO A 17 5.54 -21.22 10.73
C PRO A 17 6.30 -20.02 11.33
N ALA A 18 6.88 -19.14 10.49
CA ALA A 18 7.58 -17.92 10.92
C ALA A 18 6.63 -16.73 11.14
N LYS A 19 5.33 -16.89 10.87
CA LYS A 19 4.32 -15.84 10.99
C LYS A 19 3.31 -16.16 12.08
N LEU A 20 2.76 -15.11 12.69
CA LEU A 20 1.60 -15.26 13.57
C LEU A 20 0.32 -15.46 12.74
N ALA A 21 -0.55 -16.35 13.23
CA ALA A 21 -1.88 -16.56 12.68
C ALA A 21 -2.83 -17.00 13.80
N PHE A 22 -4.11 -16.68 13.66
CA PHE A 22 -5.19 -17.13 14.56
C PHE A 22 -4.99 -16.76 16.03
N LEU A 23 -4.33 -15.63 16.29
CA LEU A 23 -4.06 -15.10 17.62
C LEU A 23 -4.73 -13.72 17.77
N ILE A 24 -5.31 -13.45 18.95
CA ILE A 24 -5.88 -12.14 19.28
C ILE A 24 -4.75 -11.23 19.76
N VAL A 25 -4.53 -10.14 19.04
CA VAL A 25 -3.60 -9.06 19.38
C VAL A 25 -4.35 -7.82 19.83
N GLY A 26 -3.70 -6.91 20.57
CA GLY A 26 -4.33 -5.68 21.03
C GLY A 26 -3.90 -4.48 20.18
N ASP A 27 -4.84 -3.58 19.91
CA ASP A 27 -4.57 -2.28 19.30
C ASP A 27 -5.55 -1.21 19.80
N GLU A 28 -5.11 0.07 19.78
CA GLU A 28 -5.86 1.21 20.26
C GLU A 28 -7.00 1.63 19.33
N PHE A 29 -6.94 1.26 18.03
CA PHE A 29 -8.02 1.59 17.10
C PHE A 29 -9.31 0.77 17.34
N VAL A 30 -9.21 -0.35 18.06
CA VAL A 30 -10.36 -1.18 18.40
C VAL A 30 -10.94 -0.75 19.76
N THR A 31 -12.14 -0.21 19.74
CA THR A 31 -12.84 0.24 20.94
C THR A 31 -14.02 -0.67 21.26
N ALA A 32 -14.49 -0.64 22.52
CA ALA A 32 -15.69 -1.36 22.95
C ALA A 32 -16.97 -0.53 22.81
N ASP A 33 -16.87 0.70 22.31
CA ASP A 33 -18.00 1.61 22.14
C ASP A 33 -18.87 1.23 20.95
N GLU A 34 -18.27 0.57 19.94
CA GLU A 34 -18.96 0.02 18.80
C GLU A 34 -18.68 -1.48 18.65
N GLY A 35 -19.73 -2.26 18.38
CA GLY A 35 -19.61 -3.70 18.15
C GLY A 35 -19.24 -4.50 19.41
N THR A 36 -18.31 -5.45 19.23
CA THR A 36 -17.91 -6.40 20.28
C THR A 36 -16.55 -6.07 20.92
N GLY A 37 -15.83 -5.08 20.42
CA GLY A 37 -14.43 -4.82 20.79
C GLY A 37 -13.45 -5.88 20.27
N VAL A 38 -13.89 -6.73 19.33
CA VAL A 38 -13.04 -7.71 18.62
C VAL A 38 -13.35 -7.61 17.13
N VAL A 39 -12.33 -7.42 16.32
CA VAL A 39 -12.43 -7.29 14.85
C VAL A 39 -11.53 -8.31 14.16
N THR A 40 -11.92 -8.72 12.98
CA THR A 40 -11.07 -9.54 12.11
C THR A 40 -10.19 -8.62 11.28
N LEU A 41 -8.87 -8.83 11.32
CA LEU A 41 -7.92 -8.07 10.51
C LEU A 41 -7.91 -8.56 9.06
N ALA A 42 -7.83 -7.63 8.13
CA ALA A 42 -7.69 -7.90 6.71
C ALA A 42 -6.64 -6.97 6.09
N VAL A 43 -5.84 -7.48 5.15
CA VAL A 43 -4.79 -6.70 4.46
C VAL A 43 -5.32 -5.47 3.70
N TYR A 44 -6.62 -5.36 3.53
CA TYR A 44 -7.31 -4.30 2.78
C TYR A 44 -7.69 -3.09 3.65
N GLY A 45 -7.50 -3.14 4.96
CA GLY A 45 -7.62 -2.01 5.88
C GLY A 45 -6.26 -1.38 6.15
N GLU A 46 -6.16 -0.05 6.17
CA GLU A 46 -4.89 0.65 6.44
C GLU A 46 -4.39 0.38 7.87
N GLU A 47 -5.28 0.51 8.85
CA GLU A 47 -4.99 0.24 10.26
C GLU A 47 -4.73 -1.24 10.50
N ASP A 48 -5.53 -2.12 9.91
CA ASP A 48 -5.35 -3.57 9.95
C ASP A 48 -3.96 -3.97 9.41
N LEU A 49 -3.59 -3.44 8.24
CA LEU A 49 -2.29 -3.73 7.62
C LEU A 49 -1.14 -3.29 8.52
N ALA A 50 -1.24 -2.12 9.16
CA ALA A 50 -0.22 -1.63 10.08
C ALA A 50 -0.04 -2.57 11.27
N VAL A 51 -1.13 -3.04 11.86
CA VAL A 51 -1.09 -4.06 12.93
C VAL A 51 -0.49 -5.37 12.45
N MET A 52 -0.93 -5.87 11.30
CA MET A 52 -0.42 -7.12 10.73
C MET A 52 1.08 -7.07 10.47
N GLN A 53 1.61 -5.94 10.00
CA GLN A 53 3.04 -5.73 9.79
C GLN A 53 3.80 -5.67 11.11
N ARG A 54 3.31 -4.91 12.09
CA ARG A 54 3.95 -4.74 13.41
C ARG A 54 4.03 -6.05 14.18
N GLU A 55 2.95 -6.83 14.18
CA GLU A 55 2.84 -8.10 14.91
C GLU A 55 3.36 -9.30 14.09
N ASN A 56 3.89 -9.08 12.89
CA ASN A 56 4.34 -10.13 11.98
C ASN A 56 3.26 -11.20 11.69
N ILE A 57 2.01 -10.74 11.52
CA ILE A 57 0.88 -11.61 11.19
C ILE A 57 0.96 -12.00 9.71
N GLN A 58 0.58 -13.24 9.38
CA GLN A 58 0.52 -13.69 7.99
C GLN A 58 -0.50 -12.88 7.19
N MET A 59 -0.02 -12.25 6.13
CA MET A 59 -0.86 -11.54 5.18
C MET A 59 -1.27 -12.45 4.02
N VAL A 60 -2.54 -12.38 3.64
CA VAL A 60 -3.09 -13.14 2.51
C VAL A 60 -3.77 -12.17 1.55
N PHE A 61 -3.27 -12.13 0.32
CA PHE A 61 -3.82 -11.32 -0.77
C PHE A 61 -4.65 -12.22 -1.68
N HIS A 62 -5.96 -12.17 -1.55
CA HIS A 62 -6.88 -13.07 -2.26
C HIS A 62 -7.83 -12.33 -3.21
N ILE A 63 -7.66 -11.02 -3.36
CA ILE A 63 -8.46 -10.18 -4.26
C ILE A 63 -7.50 -9.45 -5.21
N ASP A 64 -7.77 -9.51 -6.50
CA ASP A 64 -7.00 -8.81 -7.51
C ASP A 64 -7.39 -7.33 -7.67
N ASP A 65 -6.80 -6.66 -8.65
CA ASP A 65 -7.04 -5.24 -8.92
C ASP A 65 -8.45 -4.92 -9.42
N GLU A 66 -9.16 -5.89 -9.96
CA GLU A 66 -10.56 -5.80 -10.39
C GLU A 66 -11.54 -6.14 -9.27
N GLY A 67 -11.06 -6.59 -8.12
CA GLY A 67 -11.89 -7.01 -7.00
C GLY A 67 -12.38 -8.46 -7.11
N ILE A 68 -11.74 -9.27 -7.95
CA ILE A 68 -12.08 -10.68 -8.13
C ILE A 68 -11.28 -11.52 -7.13
N ILE A 69 -11.95 -12.44 -6.47
CA ILE A 69 -11.32 -13.39 -5.56
C ILE A 69 -10.56 -14.43 -6.37
N SER A 70 -9.32 -14.72 -5.98
CA SER A 70 -8.45 -15.70 -6.63
C SER A 70 -9.15 -17.04 -6.83
N GLU A 71 -8.98 -17.65 -7.99
CA GLU A 71 -9.66 -18.91 -8.38
C GLU A 71 -9.34 -20.09 -7.45
N ASP A 72 -8.21 -20.06 -6.76
CA ASP A 72 -7.78 -21.09 -5.81
C ASP A 72 -8.48 -21.02 -4.45
N VAL A 73 -9.28 -19.96 -4.21
CA VAL A 73 -10.07 -19.85 -2.96
C VAL A 73 -11.30 -20.75 -3.03
N PRO A 74 -11.36 -21.80 -2.21
CA PRO A 74 -12.50 -22.70 -2.22
C PRO A 74 -13.81 -21.96 -1.94
N LEU A 75 -14.91 -22.35 -2.60
CA LEU A 75 -16.27 -21.81 -2.48
C LEU A 75 -16.48 -20.41 -3.05
N PHE A 76 -15.47 -19.54 -3.10
CA PHE A 76 -15.63 -18.11 -3.41
C PHE A 76 -14.82 -17.65 -4.62
N GLY A 77 -13.85 -18.45 -5.10
CA GLY A 77 -12.96 -18.12 -6.21
C GLY A 77 -13.72 -17.70 -7.48
N GLY A 78 -13.15 -16.75 -8.22
CA GLY A 78 -13.73 -16.16 -9.42
C GLY A 78 -14.94 -15.24 -9.20
N SER A 79 -15.37 -15.04 -7.95
CA SER A 79 -16.46 -14.12 -7.62
C SER A 79 -15.94 -12.71 -7.35
N TYR A 80 -16.72 -11.70 -7.70
CA TYR A 80 -16.47 -10.34 -7.21
C TYR A 80 -16.66 -10.30 -5.68
N TYR A 81 -15.75 -9.64 -4.96
CA TYR A 81 -15.69 -9.73 -3.50
C TYR A 81 -17.00 -9.35 -2.78
N LEU A 82 -17.78 -8.40 -3.33
CA LEU A 82 -19.09 -8.04 -2.75
C LEU A 82 -20.15 -9.13 -2.96
N GLU A 83 -20.09 -9.85 -4.07
CA GLU A 83 -21.04 -10.93 -4.36
C GLU A 83 -20.75 -12.15 -3.46
N SER A 84 -19.53 -12.26 -2.94
CA SER A 84 -19.18 -13.35 -2.02
C SER A 84 -19.85 -13.22 -0.65
N ASN A 85 -20.32 -12.03 -0.26
CA ASN A 85 -20.94 -11.81 1.06
C ASN A 85 -22.14 -12.73 1.31
N GLU A 86 -23.03 -12.88 0.33
CA GLU A 86 -24.19 -13.77 0.46
C GLU A 86 -23.75 -15.24 0.57
N LYS A 87 -22.75 -15.63 -0.19
CA LYS A 87 -22.19 -17.00 -0.15
C LYS A 87 -21.54 -17.30 1.19
N VAL A 88 -20.77 -16.33 1.75
CA VAL A 88 -20.13 -16.44 3.07
C VAL A 88 -21.18 -16.54 4.16
N LEU A 89 -22.21 -15.69 4.15
CA LEU A 89 -23.30 -15.74 5.10
C LEU A 89 -24.05 -17.08 5.06
N ALA A 90 -24.33 -17.58 3.85
CA ALA A 90 -25.00 -18.87 3.68
C ALA A 90 -24.15 -20.04 4.22
N ASP A 91 -22.84 -20.05 3.96
CA ASP A 91 -21.93 -21.10 4.46
C ASP A 91 -21.80 -21.04 5.98
N LEU A 92 -21.56 -19.88 6.56
CA LEU A 92 -21.45 -19.70 8.00
C LEU A 92 -22.75 -20.05 8.72
N SER A 93 -23.90 -19.68 8.15
CA SER A 93 -25.22 -20.04 8.68
C SER A 93 -25.42 -21.58 8.71
N LYS A 94 -25.09 -22.26 7.61
CA LYS A 94 -25.18 -23.72 7.51
C LYS A 94 -24.31 -24.42 8.55
N ARG A 95 -23.18 -23.80 8.95
CA ARG A 95 -22.27 -24.32 9.97
C ARG A 95 -22.61 -23.86 11.40
N ASN A 96 -23.70 -23.10 11.59
CA ASN A 96 -24.11 -22.51 12.87
C ASN A 96 -23.04 -21.61 13.51
N LEU A 97 -22.32 -20.86 12.68
CA LEU A 97 -21.26 -19.95 13.11
C LEU A 97 -21.68 -18.46 13.10
N ILE A 98 -22.92 -18.17 12.77
CA ILE A 98 -23.46 -16.80 12.82
C ILE A 98 -24.16 -16.59 14.15
N TYR A 99 -23.69 -15.58 14.89
CA TYR A 99 -24.37 -15.11 16.10
C TYR A 99 -25.52 -14.15 15.77
N ARG A 100 -25.23 -13.12 14.94
CA ARG A 100 -26.19 -12.09 14.55
C ARG A 100 -25.79 -11.46 13.21
N VAL A 101 -26.76 -10.99 12.46
CA VAL A 101 -26.57 -10.20 11.24
C VAL A 101 -27.33 -8.89 11.41
N ASP A 102 -26.66 -7.77 11.23
CA ASP A 102 -27.26 -6.43 11.29
C ASP A 102 -27.05 -5.71 9.95
N GLU A 103 -28.01 -4.88 9.57
CA GLU A 103 -27.85 -3.94 8.46
C GLU A 103 -27.11 -2.70 8.96
N TYR A 104 -26.05 -2.33 8.25
CA TYR A 104 -25.24 -1.18 8.60
C TYR A 104 -25.06 -0.26 7.39
N THR A 105 -25.43 1.00 7.55
CA THR A 105 -25.28 2.03 6.53
C THR A 105 -23.99 2.81 6.76
N HIS A 106 -23.11 2.82 5.79
CA HIS A 106 -21.82 3.52 5.84
C HIS A 106 -21.50 4.22 4.53
N ASN A 107 -20.57 5.18 4.58
CA ASN A 107 -20.07 5.86 3.40
C ASN A 107 -19.12 4.96 2.62
N VAL A 108 -19.24 4.98 1.30
CA VAL A 108 -18.39 4.22 0.40
C VAL A 108 -17.72 5.16 -0.58
N ALA A 109 -16.41 5.01 -0.75
CA ALA A 109 -15.66 5.79 -1.72
C ALA A 109 -15.99 5.36 -3.16
N HIS A 110 -16.21 6.34 -4.03
CA HIS A 110 -16.43 6.13 -5.45
C HIS A 110 -15.41 6.91 -6.28
N CYS A 111 -15.04 6.37 -7.43
CA CYS A 111 -14.19 7.08 -8.38
C CYS A 111 -14.91 8.36 -8.86
N TRP A 112 -14.26 9.51 -8.66
CA TRP A 112 -14.83 10.81 -9.05
C TRP A 112 -15.06 10.95 -10.55
N ARG A 113 -14.43 10.10 -11.37
CA ARG A 113 -14.53 10.15 -12.84
C ARG A 113 -15.60 9.23 -13.41
N CYS A 114 -15.63 7.97 -13.02
CA CYS A 114 -16.53 6.95 -13.58
C CYS A 114 -17.61 6.46 -12.59
N GLY A 115 -17.58 6.91 -11.34
CA GLY A 115 -18.55 6.50 -10.33
C GLY A 115 -18.37 5.07 -9.82
N THR A 116 -17.37 4.32 -10.29
CA THR A 116 -17.12 2.96 -9.82
C THR A 116 -16.77 2.96 -8.33
N ARG A 117 -17.34 2.04 -7.58
CA ARG A 117 -16.99 1.81 -6.17
C ARG A 117 -15.51 1.46 -6.04
N LEU A 118 -14.85 2.09 -5.08
CA LEU A 118 -13.45 1.82 -4.76
C LEU A 118 -13.35 0.91 -3.54
N PHE A 119 -12.29 0.14 -3.48
CA PHE A 119 -11.87 -0.60 -2.29
C PHE A 119 -10.40 -0.33 -2.02
N TYR A 120 -9.99 -0.50 -0.76
CA TYR A 120 -8.59 -0.38 -0.37
C TYR A 120 -7.86 -1.68 -0.69
N ALA A 121 -6.65 -1.55 -1.25
CA ALA A 121 -5.74 -2.66 -1.43
C ALA A 121 -4.29 -2.15 -1.27
N PRO A 122 -3.44 -2.85 -0.51
CA PRO A 122 -2.03 -2.50 -0.42
C PRO A 122 -1.36 -2.77 -1.77
N LYS A 123 -0.52 -1.82 -2.20
CA LYS A 123 0.28 -1.92 -3.42
C LYS A 123 1.68 -1.43 -3.16
N ASP A 124 2.64 -2.07 -3.81
CA ASP A 124 4.00 -1.56 -3.84
C ASP A 124 4.03 -0.19 -4.52
N ALA A 125 4.69 0.75 -3.89
CA ALA A 125 4.80 2.11 -4.37
C ALA A 125 6.14 2.73 -3.98
N TRP A 126 6.57 3.72 -4.76
CA TRP A 126 7.76 4.49 -4.46
C TRP A 126 7.40 5.68 -3.58
N PHE A 127 8.14 5.83 -2.49
CA PHE A 127 7.97 6.92 -1.55
C PHE A 127 9.25 7.72 -1.39
N VAL A 128 9.11 9.03 -1.32
CA VAL A 128 10.15 9.89 -0.75
C VAL A 128 10.00 9.83 0.77
N ASN A 129 11.05 9.37 1.46
CA ASN A 129 11.06 9.30 2.92
C ASN A 129 11.19 10.71 3.51
N VAL A 130 10.05 11.38 3.67
CA VAL A 130 9.96 12.73 4.22
C VAL A 130 10.36 12.74 5.70
N GLN A 131 10.05 11.67 6.44
CA GLN A 131 10.38 11.59 7.87
C GLN A 131 11.89 11.70 8.09
N LYS A 132 12.70 11.08 7.24
CA LYS A 132 14.17 11.12 7.31
C LYS A 132 14.74 12.53 7.13
N ILE A 133 14.11 13.37 6.32
CA ILE A 133 14.58 14.73 5.99
C ILE A 133 13.82 15.83 6.73
N LYS A 134 12.81 15.50 7.52
CA LYS A 134 11.91 16.45 8.18
C LYS A 134 12.66 17.48 9.06
N SER A 135 13.65 17.04 9.82
CA SER A 135 14.48 17.92 10.63
C SER A 135 15.24 18.97 9.80
N GLN A 136 15.75 18.55 8.63
CA GLN A 136 16.43 19.47 7.71
C GLN A 136 15.44 20.45 7.06
N LEU A 137 14.21 20.01 6.76
CA LEU A 137 13.15 20.90 6.24
C LEU A 137 12.80 22.00 7.25
N PHE A 138 12.66 21.66 8.53
CA PHE A 138 12.44 22.66 9.59
C PHE A 138 13.61 23.65 9.71
N LYS A 139 14.86 23.14 9.70
CA LYS A 139 16.05 23.98 9.73
C LYS A 139 16.10 24.94 8.52
N ASN A 140 15.78 24.47 7.33
CA ASN A 140 15.76 25.30 6.13
C ASN A 140 14.65 26.35 6.20
N ASN A 141 13.48 26.02 6.78
CA ASN A 141 12.38 26.96 6.98
C ASN A 141 12.80 28.17 7.83
N GLU A 142 13.75 28.03 8.77
CA GLU A 142 14.23 29.14 9.58
C GLU A 142 14.91 30.22 8.74
N SER A 143 15.56 29.88 7.64
CA SER A 143 16.23 30.81 6.74
C SER A 143 15.31 31.54 5.75
N ILE A 144 14.04 31.12 5.63
CA ILE A 144 13.08 31.68 4.68
C ILE A 144 12.41 32.92 5.26
N ASN A 145 12.34 33.99 4.47
CA ASN A 145 11.56 35.17 4.78
C ASN A 145 10.10 34.99 4.36
N TRP A 146 9.21 34.88 5.35
CA TRP A 146 7.78 34.67 5.11
C TRP A 146 6.99 35.96 5.14
N PHE A 147 6.11 36.14 4.17
CA PHE A 147 5.11 37.19 4.13
C PHE A 147 3.72 36.63 3.92
N PRO A 148 2.80 36.77 4.89
CA PRO A 148 3.02 37.29 6.25
C PRO A 148 3.85 36.33 7.13
N LYS A 149 4.55 36.88 8.11
CA LYS A 149 5.48 36.11 8.99
C LYS A 149 4.83 34.95 9.73
N HIS A 150 3.53 35.07 10.07
CA HIS A 150 2.83 34.01 10.83
C HIS A 150 2.69 32.68 10.08
N PHE A 151 2.85 32.65 8.75
CA PHE A 151 2.83 31.40 8.01
C PHE A 151 4.01 30.49 8.34
N LYS A 152 5.15 31.03 8.70
CA LYS A 152 6.37 30.30 9.01
C LYS A 152 6.14 29.23 10.08
N TYR A 153 5.64 29.64 11.24
CA TYR A 153 5.41 28.76 12.39
C TYR A 153 3.96 28.27 12.51
N GLY A 154 3.06 28.88 11.74
CA GLY A 154 1.67 28.50 11.68
C GLY A 154 1.41 27.41 10.64
N ARG A 155 0.72 27.79 9.56
CA ARG A 155 0.21 26.84 8.58
C ARG A 155 1.31 25.99 7.91
N PHE A 156 2.45 26.61 7.54
CA PHE A 156 3.50 25.89 6.83
C PHE A 156 4.22 24.88 7.74
N ALA A 157 4.65 25.32 8.93
CA ALA A 157 5.31 24.42 9.88
C ALA A 157 4.40 23.26 10.30
N LYS A 158 3.11 23.54 10.58
CA LYS A 158 2.14 22.50 10.90
C LYS A 158 1.91 21.52 9.75
N SER A 159 1.88 22.00 8.50
CA SER A 159 1.79 21.13 7.33
C SER A 159 3.02 20.25 7.18
N MET A 160 4.23 20.75 7.42
CA MET A 160 5.45 19.95 7.43
C MET A 160 5.46 18.91 8.56
N GLU A 161 5.00 19.29 9.76
CA GLU A 161 4.92 18.41 10.91
C GLU A 161 4.00 17.21 10.63
N ALA A 162 2.83 17.48 10.06
CA ALA A 162 1.83 16.47 9.71
C ALA A 162 2.15 15.71 8.41
N ALA A 163 3.13 16.17 7.60
CA ALA A 163 3.41 15.55 6.31
C ALA A 163 3.83 14.07 6.44
N PRO A 164 3.12 13.13 5.80
CA PRO A 164 3.55 11.75 5.70
C PRO A 164 4.70 11.60 4.70
N ASP A 165 5.22 10.39 4.54
CA ASP A 165 6.08 10.05 3.41
C ASP A 165 5.32 10.27 2.10
N TRP A 166 6.00 10.80 1.09
CA TRP A 166 5.37 11.21 -0.14
C TRP A 166 5.34 10.09 -1.16
N ASN A 167 4.17 9.51 -1.41
CA ASN A 167 3.96 8.57 -2.51
C ASN A 167 4.12 9.28 -3.86
N ILE A 168 5.13 8.88 -4.63
CA ILE A 168 5.42 9.40 -5.97
C ILE A 168 4.94 8.47 -7.10
N SER A 169 4.50 7.26 -6.80
CA SER A 169 3.91 6.36 -7.80
C SER A 169 2.57 6.86 -8.30
N ARG A 170 2.32 6.70 -9.59
CA ARG A 170 1.05 7.05 -10.23
C ARG A 170 0.67 5.96 -11.23
N ASN A 171 -0.55 5.44 -11.14
CA ASN A 171 -1.08 4.41 -12.05
C ASN A 171 -1.62 4.97 -13.38
N ARG A 172 -1.29 6.23 -13.68
CA ARG A 172 -1.72 6.87 -14.92
C ARG A 172 -0.66 6.69 -16.00
N TYR A 173 -1.05 6.13 -17.15
CA TYR A 173 -0.14 5.81 -18.26
C TYR A 173 0.70 7.02 -18.72
N TRP A 174 0.09 8.20 -18.83
CA TRP A 174 0.77 9.44 -19.22
C TRP A 174 1.32 10.25 -18.03
N GLY A 175 1.61 9.61 -16.92
CA GLY A 175 2.32 10.24 -15.82
C GLY A 175 3.80 10.44 -16.15
N SER A 176 4.51 11.26 -15.36
CA SER A 176 5.96 11.37 -15.46
C SER A 176 6.60 10.04 -15.01
N PRO A 177 7.44 9.42 -15.84
CA PRO A 177 8.14 8.20 -15.45
C PRO A 177 9.04 8.44 -14.23
N ILE A 178 9.07 7.48 -13.32
CA ILE A 178 9.97 7.54 -12.16
C ILE A 178 11.40 7.28 -12.66
N PRO A 179 12.38 8.16 -12.39
CA PRO A 179 13.74 8.05 -12.90
C PRO A 179 14.60 7.11 -12.05
N VAL A 180 14.13 5.90 -11.81
CA VAL A 180 14.84 4.87 -11.03
C VAL A 180 15.02 3.63 -11.87
N TRP A 181 16.26 3.14 -11.96
CA TRP A 181 16.61 1.86 -12.56
C TRP A 181 16.99 0.88 -11.46
N GLU A 182 16.43 -0.30 -11.48
CA GLU A 182 16.71 -1.34 -10.49
C GLU A 182 17.35 -2.56 -11.17
N SER A 183 18.45 -3.03 -10.58
CA SER A 183 19.16 -4.23 -11.02
C SER A 183 18.66 -5.45 -10.26
N GLU A 184 18.88 -6.65 -10.80
CA GLU A 184 18.57 -7.92 -10.13
C GLU A 184 19.25 -8.09 -8.75
N CYS A 185 20.34 -7.37 -8.49
CA CYS A 185 20.99 -7.37 -7.18
C CYS A 185 20.33 -6.41 -6.17
N GLY A 186 19.26 -5.71 -6.55
CA GLY A 186 18.55 -4.74 -5.70
C GLY A 186 19.19 -3.34 -5.68
N GLU A 187 20.29 -3.13 -6.43
CA GLU A 187 20.90 -1.80 -6.57
C GLU A 187 19.97 -0.86 -7.35
N LYS A 188 19.78 0.34 -6.81
CA LYS A 188 18.93 1.39 -7.40
C LYS A 188 19.80 2.53 -7.91
N ILE A 189 19.63 2.85 -9.18
CA ILE A 189 20.36 3.90 -9.88
C ILE A 189 19.37 5.02 -10.22
N VAL A 190 19.67 6.23 -9.78
CA VAL A 190 18.79 7.40 -9.97
C VAL A 190 19.57 8.50 -10.69
N PRO A 191 19.55 8.56 -12.03
CA PRO A 191 20.21 9.63 -12.77
C PRO A 191 19.59 11.01 -12.44
N GLY A 192 20.43 11.97 -12.10
CA GLY A 192 20.01 13.34 -11.78
C GLY A 192 19.85 14.25 -13.01
N SER A 193 20.20 13.77 -14.20
CA SER A 193 20.07 14.54 -15.44
C SER A 193 20.02 13.63 -16.66
N ILE A 194 19.54 14.18 -17.79
CA ILE A 194 19.57 13.49 -19.10
C ILE A 194 21.00 13.14 -19.50
N LYS A 195 21.95 14.06 -19.28
CA LYS A 195 23.36 13.84 -19.60
C LYS A 195 23.93 12.64 -18.84
N GLU A 196 23.67 12.56 -17.56
CA GLU A 196 24.07 11.42 -16.72
C GLU A 196 23.41 10.11 -17.19
N LEU A 197 22.13 10.14 -17.55
CA LEU A 197 21.42 8.98 -18.09
C LEU A 197 22.04 8.53 -19.43
N GLU A 198 22.42 9.46 -20.31
CA GLU A 198 23.11 9.16 -21.56
C GLU A 198 24.48 8.54 -21.31
N GLU A 199 25.25 9.07 -20.35
CA GLU A 199 26.57 8.52 -19.97
C GLU A 199 26.44 7.10 -19.39
N LEU A 200 25.46 6.85 -18.53
CA LEU A 200 25.22 5.54 -17.90
C LEU A 200 24.67 4.49 -18.85
N SER A 201 23.80 4.90 -19.79
CA SER A 201 23.16 3.99 -20.74
C SER A 201 23.94 3.81 -22.04
N GLY A 202 24.88 4.73 -22.34
CA GLY A 202 25.59 4.78 -23.64
C GLY A 202 24.69 5.13 -24.82
N ARG A 203 23.50 5.65 -24.61
CA ARG A 203 22.50 5.99 -25.63
C ARG A 203 22.12 7.46 -25.54
N LYS A 204 21.89 8.08 -26.69
CA LYS A 204 21.31 9.44 -26.74
C LYS A 204 19.82 9.39 -26.39
N ILE A 205 19.41 10.24 -25.48
CA ILE A 205 18.02 10.28 -24.95
C ILE A 205 17.33 11.52 -25.52
N THR A 206 16.30 11.30 -26.32
CA THR A 206 15.51 12.38 -26.94
C THR A 206 14.11 12.50 -26.39
N ASN A 207 13.60 11.42 -25.76
CA ASN A 207 12.29 11.37 -25.17
C ASN A 207 12.34 10.65 -23.82
N LEU A 208 11.76 11.26 -22.77
CA LEU A 208 11.70 10.71 -21.41
C LEU A 208 10.34 10.08 -21.09
N HIS A 209 9.44 10.00 -22.06
CA HIS A 209 8.10 9.43 -21.84
C HIS A 209 8.08 7.93 -22.15
N LYS A 210 7.09 7.24 -21.61
CA LYS A 210 6.77 5.87 -22.03
C LYS A 210 6.22 5.87 -23.47
N PRO A 211 6.52 4.83 -24.26
CA PRO A 211 7.27 3.63 -23.88
C PRO A 211 8.82 3.77 -24.04
N GLU A 212 9.32 4.85 -24.64
CA GLU A 212 10.73 4.96 -25.09
C GLU A 212 11.71 4.88 -23.92
N ILE A 213 11.38 5.51 -22.78
CA ILE A 213 12.27 5.50 -21.60
C ILE A 213 12.36 4.10 -20.96
N ASP A 214 11.35 3.26 -21.13
CA ASP A 214 11.32 1.90 -20.58
C ASP A 214 12.29 0.96 -21.30
N GLU A 215 12.72 1.31 -22.52
CA GLU A 215 13.72 0.58 -23.31
C GLU A 215 15.17 0.95 -22.93
N VAL A 216 15.34 1.95 -22.08
CA VAL A 216 16.67 2.41 -21.66
C VAL A 216 17.15 1.56 -20.49
N GLU A 217 18.23 0.84 -20.69
CA GLU A 217 18.88 0.04 -19.67
C GLU A 217 20.19 0.69 -19.24
N ILE A 218 20.57 0.52 -17.98
CA ILE A 218 21.80 1.04 -17.37
C ILE A 218 22.62 -0.14 -16.84
N LYS A 219 23.92 -0.15 -17.10
CA LYS A 219 24.81 -1.15 -16.53
C LYS A 219 24.98 -0.90 -15.03
N CYS A 220 24.58 -1.88 -14.22
CA CYS A 220 24.72 -1.78 -12.75
C CYS A 220 26.18 -1.72 -12.32
N PRO A 221 26.59 -0.72 -11.54
CA PRO A 221 27.97 -0.60 -11.08
C PRO A 221 28.36 -1.70 -10.08
N SER A 222 27.40 -2.25 -9.33
CA SER A 222 27.63 -3.25 -8.28
C SER A 222 27.76 -4.67 -8.81
N CYS A 223 26.93 -5.09 -9.77
CA CYS A 223 26.91 -6.48 -10.25
C CYS A 223 27.23 -6.62 -11.76
N GLY A 224 27.35 -5.53 -12.51
CA GLY A 224 27.63 -5.52 -13.94
C GLY A 224 26.46 -5.95 -14.84
N LYS A 225 25.32 -6.38 -14.30
CA LYS A 225 24.11 -6.71 -15.05
C LYS A 225 23.36 -5.45 -15.48
N MET A 226 22.44 -5.61 -16.44
CA MET A 226 21.61 -4.50 -16.88
C MET A 226 20.48 -4.22 -15.86
N ALA A 227 20.38 -2.98 -15.43
CA ALA A 227 19.28 -2.47 -14.62
C ALA A 227 18.19 -1.93 -15.53
N LYS A 228 16.93 -2.19 -15.18
CA LYS A 228 15.75 -1.72 -15.92
C LYS A 228 15.02 -0.65 -15.11
N ARG A 229 14.37 0.26 -15.83
CA ARG A 229 13.55 1.27 -15.17
C ARG A 229 12.39 0.61 -14.43
N VAL A 230 12.11 1.07 -13.20
CA VAL A 230 10.94 0.62 -12.42
C VAL A 230 9.64 1.06 -13.10
N PRO A 231 8.57 0.25 -13.03
CA PRO A 231 7.28 0.54 -13.68
C PRO A 231 6.59 1.80 -13.15
#